data_3fa08e9c89b348455b09b74888c9a6e2
#
_entry.id   3fa08e9c89b348455b09b74888c9a6e2
#
_cell.length_a   1.000
_cell.length_b   1.000
_cell.length_c   1.000
_cell.angle_alpha   90.00
_cell.angle_beta   90.00
_cell.angle_gamma   90.00
#
_symmetry.space_group_name_H-M   'P 1'
#
loop_
_entity.id
_entity.type
_entity.pdbx_description
1 polymer ?
#
loop_
_entity_poly.entity_id
_entity_poly.type
_entity_poly.pdbx_seq_one_letter_code
_entity_poly.pdbx_strand_id
1 'polypeptide(L)'
;MYGHGSVSQITRSYEDVIAEETQVSTQQGEAASYDVRAVQDKWRAVWEELRPYDADGTDRGRERRYALTMFPYPSGDLHMGHGEVFALHDMLARYWRLKGYDVLNPIGWDSFGLPAENAAIKRNENPATFTYDNIETQAESIRRYGVSFDWTRRLHTSDPEYYRWTQWLFLRMFERGLAYRKASYVNWCPNDQTVLANEQVVQGFCERCGAVVTKRELTQWYFKITDYAQRLLDDMEQLEGRWPERVLTMQRNWIGRSEGAWVSFAVEGREEPVRVFTTRPDTLYGATFMVVAPDARLAGELVSDEQRPAFEAYLERTKQATEIERQSTDRPKTGVFLGVHATNPLTGEPMQVWAADYVLADYGSGAVMAVPAHDQRDLDFARTYDLPVRRVVDVPGEGDPAETGVATTGDGAYVGSPVLEGVTDKAEGIALTIETLAEKGLGEGTVNFRLRDWLLSRQRYWGCPIPIVHCPDCGEVAVPDEQLPVELPYLTGADLAPKGGGSMRPAPWATTAELLAQHEREQQHPRPGRRVSRLGVALGARQRPEVAVREVVERGDGHEQLRVALRE
;
A
#
# COMPACT_ATOMS: atom_id res chain seq x y z
N MET A 1 -33.43 49.63 7.86
CA MET A 1 -32.88 50.01 9.18
C MET A 1 -32.46 48.74 9.89
N TYR A 2 -31.20 48.36 9.74
CA TYR A 2 -30.59 47.28 10.51
C TYR A 2 -29.55 47.92 11.41
N GLY A 3 -29.77 47.76 12.73
CA GLY A 3 -28.92 48.34 13.76
C GLY A 3 -27.52 47.76 13.77
N HIS A 4 -26.53 48.65 13.69
CA HIS A 4 -25.16 48.36 14.00
C HIS A 4 -25.02 48.10 15.51
N GLY A 5 -25.04 46.84 15.94
CA GLY A 5 -24.56 46.42 17.25
C GLY A 5 -23.02 46.44 17.21
N SER A 6 -22.42 47.31 17.99
CA SER A 6 -20.97 47.50 18.07
C SER A 6 -20.29 46.24 18.60
N VAL A 7 -19.46 45.60 17.78
CA VAL A 7 -18.46 44.62 18.16
C VAL A 7 -17.25 45.35 18.77
N SER A 8 -17.45 46.04 19.91
CA SER A 8 -16.41 46.80 20.62
C SER A 8 -16.18 46.32 22.06
N GLN A 9 -16.46 45.05 22.34
CA GLN A 9 -16.09 44.45 23.61
C GLN A 9 -15.67 43.01 23.37
N ILE A 10 -14.43 42.76 23.55
CA ILE A 10 -13.61 41.54 23.65
C ILE A 10 -12.55 41.49 22.52
N THR A 11 -11.66 42.46 22.49
CA THR A 11 -10.27 42.24 22.07
C THR A 11 -9.42 43.10 22.96
N ARG A 12 -8.98 42.54 24.10
CA ARG A 12 -7.77 43.07 24.73
C ARG A 12 -6.69 43.00 23.64
N SER A 13 -6.13 44.15 23.29
CA SER A 13 -5.05 44.17 22.31
C SER A 13 -3.83 43.49 22.91
N TYR A 14 -3.00 42.92 22.07
CA TYR A 14 -1.70 42.35 22.48
C TYR A 14 -0.87 43.37 23.29
N GLU A 15 -1.06 44.64 22.98
CA GLU A 15 -0.44 45.78 23.65
C GLU A 15 -1.00 46.02 25.06
N ASP A 16 -2.32 45.81 25.28
CA ASP A 16 -2.99 45.97 26.60
C ASP A 16 -2.53 44.87 27.56
N VAL A 17 -2.37 43.63 27.09
CA VAL A 17 -1.87 42.51 27.93
C VAL A 17 -0.39 42.75 28.30
N ILE A 18 0.43 43.28 27.40
CA ILE A 18 1.83 43.59 27.69
C ILE A 18 1.95 44.83 28.63
N ALA A 19 1.08 45.83 28.49
CA ALA A 19 1.11 47.03 29.30
C ALA A 19 0.75 46.79 30.77
N GLU A 20 -0.21 45.94 31.05
CA GLU A 20 -0.54 45.54 32.46
C GLU A 20 0.61 44.80 33.15
N GLU A 21 1.42 44.05 32.38
CA GLU A 21 2.54 43.26 32.93
C GLU A 21 3.85 44.05 33.11
N THR A 22 4.01 45.19 32.44
CA THR A 22 5.20 46.04 32.60
C THR A 22 5.21 46.83 33.96
N GLN A 23 4.11 46.76 34.71
CA GLN A 23 4.03 47.34 36.07
C GLN A 23 4.47 46.37 37.17
N VAL A 24 5.16 45.28 36.89
CA VAL A 24 5.76 44.42 37.91
C VAL A 24 7.01 45.09 38.45
N SER A 25 6.81 45.72 39.60
CA SER A 25 7.71 45.94 40.72
C SER A 25 9.22 45.88 40.46
N THR A 26 9.85 47.07 40.40
CA THR A 26 11.23 47.27 40.78
C THR A 26 11.42 47.15 42.31
N GLN A 27 11.27 45.96 42.89
CA GLN A 27 11.83 45.62 44.17
C GLN A 27 13.11 44.80 43.94
N GLN A 28 14.24 45.40 44.33
CA GLN A 28 15.53 44.74 44.48
C GLN A 28 15.41 43.64 45.55
N GLY A 29 15.23 42.42 45.13
CA GLY A 29 15.31 41.18 45.90
C GLY A 29 15.94 40.12 45.00
N GLU A 30 16.73 39.23 45.57
CA GLU A 30 17.52 38.16 44.97
C GLU A 30 17.00 37.70 43.58
N ALA A 31 17.85 37.66 42.57
CA ALA A 31 17.45 37.25 41.21
C ALA A 31 16.70 35.93 41.28
N ALA A 32 15.37 35.99 41.17
CA ALA A 32 14.54 34.81 41.16
C ALA A 32 15.01 33.93 39.98
N SER A 33 15.32 32.67 40.26
CA SER A 33 15.69 31.72 39.23
C SER A 33 14.57 31.67 38.20
N TYR A 34 14.92 31.73 36.90
CA TYR A 34 13.91 31.63 35.82
C TYR A 34 13.16 30.30 35.90
N ASP A 35 11.89 30.37 36.24
CA ASP A 35 11.01 29.20 36.32
C ASP A 35 10.38 28.92 34.96
N VAL A 36 11.01 28.00 34.21
CA VAL A 36 10.57 27.59 32.87
C VAL A 36 9.10 27.11 32.89
N ARG A 37 8.69 26.36 33.90
CA ARG A 37 7.33 25.79 33.97
C ARG A 37 6.28 26.87 34.19
N ALA A 38 6.52 27.76 35.13
CA ALA A 38 5.60 28.86 35.39
C ALA A 38 5.42 29.75 34.15
N VAL A 39 6.50 30.01 33.42
CA VAL A 39 6.45 30.79 32.15
C VAL A 39 5.67 30.03 31.07
N GLN A 40 5.89 28.73 30.91
CA GLN A 40 5.15 27.93 29.93
C GLN A 40 3.65 27.89 30.25
N ASP A 41 3.28 27.63 31.49
CA ASP A 41 1.88 27.54 31.91
C ASP A 41 1.16 28.90 31.75
N LYS A 42 1.82 30.01 32.05
CA LYS A 42 1.32 31.35 31.83
C LYS A 42 1.03 31.61 30.35
N TRP A 43 2.02 31.41 29.49
CA TRP A 43 1.86 31.73 28.07
C TRP A 43 0.91 30.78 27.37
N ARG A 44 0.82 29.53 27.77
CA ARG A 44 -0.15 28.58 27.24
C ARG A 44 -1.58 29.09 27.48
N ALA A 45 -1.91 29.51 28.69
CA ALA A 45 -3.22 30.06 28.99
C ALA A 45 -3.53 31.32 28.15
N VAL A 46 -2.56 32.22 27.99
CA VAL A 46 -2.70 33.42 27.14
C VAL A 46 -2.93 33.06 25.68
N TRP A 47 -2.23 32.08 25.14
CA TRP A 47 -2.43 31.65 23.75
C TRP A 47 -3.75 30.93 23.53
N GLU A 48 -4.25 30.18 24.51
CA GLU A 48 -5.57 29.55 24.46
C GLU A 48 -6.69 30.61 24.43
N GLU A 49 -6.52 31.73 25.14
CA GLU A 49 -7.47 32.85 25.13
C GLU A 49 -7.37 33.66 23.82
N LEU A 50 -6.17 34.07 23.43
CA LEU A 50 -5.94 34.93 22.27
C LEU A 50 -6.12 34.21 20.93
N ARG A 51 -5.95 32.90 20.90
CA ARG A 51 -6.05 32.07 19.69
C ARG A 51 -5.26 32.61 18.50
N PRO A 52 -3.97 32.98 18.66
CA PRO A 52 -3.21 33.74 17.67
C PRO A 52 -2.90 32.96 16.41
N TYR A 53 -3.15 31.66 16.41
CA TYR A 53 -2.80 30.75 15.32
C TYR A 53 -4.00 30.25 14.53
N ASP A 54 -5.21 30.65 14.89
CA ASP A 54 -6.43 30.21 14.21
C ASP A 54 -6.50 30.81 12.80
N ALA A 55 -6.76 29.94 11.82
CA ALA A 55 -7.05 30.33 10.45
C ALA A 55 -8.58 30.47 10.29
N ASP A 56 -9.08 31.67 10.56
CA ASP A 56 -10.52 31.98 10.57
C ASP A 56 -11.14 32.07 9.16
N GLY A 57 -10.34 31.93 8.10
CA GLY A 57 -10.77 32.01 6.72
C GLY A 57 -11.01 33.45 6.23
N THR A 58 -10.83 34.46 7.09
CA THR A 58 -10.96 35.87 6.70
C THR A 58 -9.93 36.22 5.62
N ASP A 59 -10.38 36.85 4.54
CA ASP A 59 -9.48 37.38 3.52
C ASP A 59 -8.90 38.72 4.00
N ARG A 60 -7.61 38.69 4.37
CA ARG A 60 -6.85 39.88 4.80
C ARG A 60 -6.02 40.50 3.67
N GLY A 61 -6.21 40.02 2.42
CA GLY A 61 -5.37 40.42 1.28
C GLY A 61 -3.92 39.97 1.39
N ARG A 62 -3.64 38.99 2.26
CA ARG A 62 -2.30 38.42 2.46
C ARG A 62 -2.15 37.16 1.65
N GLU A 63 -0.91 36.88 1.22
CA GLU A 63 -0.60 35.61 0.58
C GLU A 63 -0.77 34.45 1.57
N ARG A 64 -1.44 33.37 1.13
CA ARG A 64 -1.75 32.22 1.96
C ARG A 64 -0.64 31.18 1.91
N ARG A 65 -0.33 30.57 3.05
CA ARG A 65 0.61 29.47 3.17
C ARG A 65 -0.05 28.31 3.92
N TYR A 66 0.21 27.11 3.45
CA TYR A 66 -0.22 25.89 4.10
C TYR A 66 1.00 25.17 4.67
N ALA A 67 1.11 25.13 5.99
CA ALA A 67 2.15 24.41 6.71
C ALA A 67 1.61 23.03 7.11
N LEU A 68 2.09 21.98 6.46
CA LEU A 68 1.68 20.60 6.71
C LEU A 68 2.84 19.83 7.33
N THR A 69 2.57 19.15 8.46
CA THR A 69 3.50 18.20 9.09
C THR A 69 2.93 16.79 9.08
N MET A 70 3.74 15.80 9.42
CA MET A 70 3.27 14.42 9.62
C MET A 70 2.36 14.34 10.84
N PHE A 71 1.24 13.64 10.68
CA PHE A 71 0.35 13.32 11.77
C PHE A 71 0.90 12.14 12.58
N PRO A 72 0.94 12.24 13.92
CA PRO A 72 1.41 11.13 14.75
C PRO A 72 0.40 9.99 14.79
N TYR A 73 0.88 8.78 15.05
CA TYR A 73 0.04 7.65 15.43
C TYR A 73 -0.31 7.72 16.91
N PRO A 74 -1.57 7.53 17.31
CA PRO A 74 -1.98 7.56 18.73
C PRO A 74 -1.76 6.20 19.41
N SER A 75 -0.53 5.68 19.34
CA SER A 75 -0.16 4.38 19.94
C SER A 75 0.49 4.47 21.32
N GLY A 76 0.61 5.67 21.85
CA GLY A 76 1.21 6.03 23.14
C GLY A 76 1.48 7.53 23.15
N ASP A 77 2.25 8.03 24.14
CA ASP A 77 2.65 9.45 24.19
C ASP A 77 3.75 9.75 23.15
N LEU A 78 4.05 11.04 22.97
CA LEU A 78 5.06 11.53 22.05
C LEU A 78 6.48 11.16 22.53
N HIS A 79 7.39 11.00 21.59
CA HIS A 79 8.82 10.83 21.84
C HIS A 79 9.63 11.96 21.20
N MET A 80 10.94 12.02 21.48
CA MET A 80 11.83 13.09 20.99
C MET A 80 11.81 13.28 19.48
N GLY A 81 11.60 12.22 18.68
CA GLY A 81 11.48 12.33 17.23
C GLY A 81 10.28 13.19 16.79
N HIS A 82 9.14 13.09 17.48
CA HIS A 82 8.02 13.99 17.25
C HIS A 82 8.38 15.44 17.61
N GLY A 83 9.09 15.64 18.72
CA GLY A 83 9.56 16.97 19.15
C GLY A 83 10.44 17.62 18.11
N GLU A 84 11.38 16.89 17.50
CA GLU A 84 12.24 17.37 16.43
C GLU A 84 11.44 17.83 15.20
N VAL A 85 10.56 16.95 14.71
CA VAL A 85 9.73 17.24 13.54
C VAL A 85 8.85 18.46 13.77
N PHE A 86 8.18 18.54 14.94
CA PHE A 86 7.28 19.65 15.26
C PHE A 86 8.03 20.96 15.47
N ALA A 87 9.22 20.94 16.08
CA ALA A 87 10.04 22.15 16.27
C ALA A 87 10.49 22.74 14.94
N LEU A 88 11.00 21.90 14.01
CA LEU A 88 11.43 22.37 12.68
C LEU A 88 10.24 22.90 11.87
N HIS A 89 9.11 22.20 11.93
CA HIS A 89 7.89 22.61 11.25
C HIS A 89 7.35 23.94 11.81
N ASP A 90 7.29 24.08 13.13
CA ASP A 90 6.77 25.28 13.80
C ASP A 90 7.64 26.51 13.54
N MET A 91 8.95 26.34 13.47
CA MET A 91 9.86 27.41 13.09
C MET A 91 9.49 28.00 11.72
N LEU A 92 9.20 27.16 10.74
CA LEU A 92 8.78 27.58 9.40
C LEU A 92 7.42 28.29 9.43
N ALA A 93 6.43 27.74 10.14
CA ALA A 93 5.10 28.32 10.27
C ALA A 93 5.15 29.70 10.93
N ARG A 94 5.93 29.86 12.02
CA ARG A 94 6.12 31.15 12.69
C ARG A 94 6.87 32.15 11.80
N TYR A 95 7.90 31.70 11.09
CA TYR A 95 8.63 32.56 10.14
C TYR A 95 7.70 33.13 9.06
N TRP A 96 6.82 32.32 8.49
CA TRP A 96 5.87 32.81 7.49
C TRP A 96 4.87 33.82 8.08
N ARG A 97 4.38 33.60 9.31
CA ARG A 97 3.52 34.58 10.00
C ARG A 97 4.24 35.90 10.23
N LEU A 98 5.49 35.85 10.70
CA LEU A 98 6.32 37.06 10.87
C LEU A 98 6.59 37.81 9.56
N LYS A 99 6.61 37.12 8.43
CA LYS A 99 6.68 37.69 7.10
C LYS A 99 5.35 38.26 6.59
N GLY A 100 4.26 38.11 7.34
CA GLY A 100 2.96 38.67 7.00
C GLY A 100 2.07 37.74 6.17
N TYR A 101 2.41 36.47 6.02
CA TYR A 101 1.55 35.47 5.38
C TYR A 101 0.37 35.06 6.27
N ASP A 102 -0.77 34.72 5.66
CA ASP A 102 -1.81 33.97 6.32
C ASP A 102 -1.46 32.49 6.28
N VAL A 103 -1.24 31.89 7.47
CA VAL A 103 -0.72 30.52 7.59
C VAL A 103 -1.78 29.60 8.17
N LEU A 104 -2.22 28.61 7.40
CA LEU A 104 -2.95 27.45 7.88
C LEU A 104 -1.94 26.40 8.37
N ASN A 105 -1.98 26.08 9.67
CA ASN A 105 -1.11 25.09 10.31
C ASN A 105 -1.95 24.09 11.13
N PRO A 106 -2.62 23.13 10.49
CA PRO A 106 -3.50 22.15 11.17
C PRO A 106 -2.68 21.06 11.86
N ILE A 107 -3.32 20.40 12.83
CA ILE A 107 -2.84 19.16 13.45
C ILE A 107 -3.87 18.04 13.24
N GLY A 108 -3.41 16.83 13.08
CA GLY A 108 -4.26 15.65 13.01
C GLY A 108 -3.59 14.42 13.58
N TRP A 109 -4.32 13.31 13.60
CA TRP A 109 -3.82 12.00 13.99
C TRP A 109 -4.16 10.96 12.93
N ASP A 110 -3.16 10.17 12.56
CA ASP A 110 -3.37 8.95 11.78
C ASP A 110 -3.82 7.85 12.76
N SER A 111 -5.14 7.76 12.92
CA SER A 111 -5.75 7.16 14.11
C SER A 111 -6.33 5.77 13.90
N PHE A 112 -6.29 5.22 12.70
CA PHE A 112 -6.55 3.80 12.45
C PHE A 112 -5.28 2.95 12.66
N GLY A 113 -5.45 1.63 12.74
CA GLY A 113 -4.33 0.71 12.70
C GLY A 113 -4.33 -0.39 13.75
N LEU A 114 -3.47 -1.37 13.52
CA LEU A 114 -3.35 -2.60 14.29
C LEU A 114 -2.93 -2.42 15.76
N PRO A 115 -2.08 -1.45 16.14
CA PRO A 115 -1.69 -1.29 17.55
C PRO A 115 -2.87 -1.00 18.47
N ALA A 116 -3.80 -0.13 18.06
CA ALA A 116 -4.99 0.19 18.85
C ALA A 116 -5.93 -1.02 18.96
N GLU A 117 -6.13 -1.78 17.88
CA GLU A 117 -6.95 -2.98 17.88
C GLU A 117 -6.37 -4.06 18.79
N ASN A 118 -5.06 -4.32 18.71
CA ASN A 118 -4.40 -5.31 19.57
C ASN A 118 -4.45 -4.90 21.06
N ALA A 119 -4.33 -3.60 21.37
CA ALA A 119 -4.49 -3.10 22.72
C ALA A 119 -5.93 -3.28 23.22
N ALA A 120 -6.93 -2.98 22.39
CA ALA A 120 -8.34 -3.15 22.69
C ALA A 120 -8.73 -4.61 22.96
N ILE A 121 -8.24 -5.54 22.16
CA ILE A 121 -8.45 -6.98 22.37
C ILE A 121 -7.93 -7.40 23.76
N LYS A 122 -6.70 -6.99 24.11
CA LYS A 122 -6.08 -7.30 25.41
C LYS A 122 -6.83 -6.70 26.60
N ARG A 123 -7.44 -5.52 26.43
CA ARG A 123 -8.15 -4.79 27.46
C ARG A 123 -9.64 -5.07 27.50
N ASN A 124 -10.16 -5.84 26.55
CA ASN A 124 -11.59 -6.08 26.37
C ASN A 124 -12.39 -4.79 26.13
N GLU A 125 -11.83 -3.86 25.37
CA GLU A 125 -12.37 -2.53 25.08
C GLU A 125 -12.65 -2.37 23.56
N ASN A 126 -13.24 -1.23 23.18
CA ASN A 126 -13.30 -0.82 21.78
C ASN A 126 -12.02 -0.08 21.37
N PRO A 127 -11.44 -0.29 20.17
CA PRO A 127 -10.23 0.39 19.74
C PRO A 127 -10.32 1.93 19.75
N ALA A 128 -11.53 2.49 19.53
CA ALA A 128 -11.73 3.93 19.59
C ALA A 128 -11.36 4.49 20.97
N THR A 129 -11.73 3.81 22.07
CA THR A 129 -11.42 4.25 23.43
C THR A 129 -9.91 4.44 23.59
N PHE A 130 -9.14 3.41 23.29
CA PHE A 130 -7.68 3.47 23.35
C PHE A 130 -7.10 4.57 22.46
N THR A 131 -7.62 4.70 21.25
CA THR A 131 -7.15 5.67 20.24
C THR A 131 -7.37 7.09 20.73
N TYR A 132 -8.59 7.45 21.12
CA TYR A 132 -8.92 8.82 21.49
C TYR A 132 -8.32 9.23 22.85
N ASP A 133 -8.14 8.32 23.80
CA ASP A 133 -7.42 8.58 25.06
C ASP A 133 -5.94 8.94 24.79
N ASN A 134 -5.28 8.21 23.89
CA ASN A 134 -3.92 8.54 23.48
C ASN A 134 -3.84 9.86 22.70
N ILE A 135 -4.83 10.16 21.85
CA ILE A 135 -4.91 11.44 21.14
C ILE A 135 -4.96 12.60 22.13
N GLU A 136 -5.78 12.53 23.17
CA GLU A 136 -5.84 13.58 24.19
C GLU A 136 -4.52 13.71 24.96
N THR A 137 -3.89 12.60 25.30
CA THR A 137 -2.55 12.60 25.93
C THR A 137 -1.52 13.29 25.06
N GLN A 138 -1.47 12.93 23.77
CA GLN A 138 -0.54 13.54 22.81
C GLN A 138 -0.88 15.02 22.56
N ALA A 139 -2.16 15.37 22.47
CA ALA A 139 -2.60 16.75 22.29
C ALA A 139 -2.11 17.64 23.43
N GLU A 140 -2.18 17.16 24.69
CA GLU A 140 -1.65 17.86 25.83
C GLU A 140 -0.11 18.01 25.76
N SER A 141 0.59 16.96 25.37
CA SER A 141 2.04 16.99 25.17
C SER A 141 2.45 18.00 24.07
N ILE A 142 1.69 18.04 22.94
CA ILE A 142 1.92 19.02 21.86
C ILE A 142 1.68 20.46 22.36
N ARG A 143 0.64 20.69 23.16
CA ARG A 143 0.40 22.02 23.74
C ARG A 143 1.54 22.46 24.64
N ARG A 144 2.17 21.54 25.38
CA ARG A 144 3.36 21.85 26.19
C ARG A 144 4.57 22.24 25.36
N TYR A 145 4.72 21.72 24.16
CA TYR A 145 5.76 22.18 23.22
C TYR A 145 5.50 23.61 22.71
N GLY A 146 4.28 24.11 22.85
CA GLY A 146 3.91 25.45 22.40
C GLY A 146 3.91 25.61 20.89
N VAL A 147 3.70 24.53 20.14
CA VAL A 147 3.64 24.55 18.68
C VAL A 147 2.44 25.39 18.21
N SER A 148 2.64 26.19 17.18
CA SER A 148 1.65 27.13 16.65
C SER A 148 0.60 26.47 15.75
N PHE A 149 0.03 25.35 16.19
CA PHE A 149 -1.05 24.69 15.47
C PHE A 149 -2.38 25.44 15.63
N ASP A 150 -3.17 25.39 14.55
CA ASP A 150 -4.59 25.76 14.58
C ASP A 150 -5.44 24.60 15.15
N TRP A 151 -5.73 24.66 16.44
CA TRP A 151 -6.50 23.63 17.12
C TRP A 151 -7.96 23.55 16.67
N THR A 152 -8.47 24.58 15.97
CA THR A 152 -9.83 24.56 15.40
C THR A 152 -9.90 23.70 14.14
N ARG A 153 -8.75 23.42 13.55
CA ARG A 153 -8.60 22.57 12.36
C ARG A 153 -8.03 21.19 12.70
N ARG A 154 -8.20 20.77 13.95
CA ARG A 154 -7.84 19.43 14.41
C ARG A 154 -8.70 18.38 13.71
N LEU A 155 -8.09 17.26 13.32
CA LEU A 155 -8.78 16.15 12.67
C LEU A 155 -8.20 14.79 13.12
N HIS A 156 -9.02 13.75 12.98
CA HIS A 156 -8.59 12.36 13.20
C HIS A 156 -9.01 11.53 11.99
N THR A 157 -8.10 10.72 11.46
CA THR A 157 -8.39 9.94 10.24
C THR A 157 -9.42 8.82 10.48
N SER A 158 -9.70 8.49 11.75
CA SER A 158 -10.74 7.54 12.17
C SER A 158 -12.12 8.17 12.40
N ASP A 159 -12.26 9.50 12.27
CA ASP A 159 -13.57 10.14 12.37
C ASP A 159 -14.42 9.85 11.12
N PRO A 160 -15.72 9.49 11.27
CA PRO A 160 -16.60 9.21 10.15
C PRO A 160 -16.64 10.33 9.11
N GLU A 161 -16.64 11.60 9.54
CA GLU A 161 -16.61 12.77 8.64
C GLU A 161 -15.32 12.82 7.81
N TYR A 162 -14.19 12.34 8.35
CA TYR A 162 -12.93 12.28 7.63
C TYR A 162 -12.90 11.10 6.67
N TYR A 163 -13.11 9.86 7.16
CA TYR A 163 -12.96 8.69 6.30
C TYR A 163 -14.09 8.53 5.27
N ARG A 164 -15.20 9.26 5.40
CA ARG A 164 -16.17 9.42 4.32
C ARG A 164 -15.49 9.79 3.00
N TRP A 165 -14.51 10.70 3.05
CA TRP A 165 -13.79 11.13 1.85
C TRP A 165 -12.82 10.06 1.34
N THR A 166 -12.25 9.26 2.21
CA THR A 166 -11.45 8.09 1.83
C THR A 166 -12.32 7.06 1.11
N GLN A 167 -13.53 6.80 1.62
CA GLN A 167 -14.51 5.92 0.98
C GLN A 167 -14.97 6.47 -0.37
N TRP A 168 -15.27 7.76 -0.44
CA TRP A 168 -15.64 8.42 -1.68
C TRP A 168 -14.53 8.31 -2.73
N LEU A 169 -13.28 8.57 -2.37
CA LEU A 169 -12.13 8.42 -3.27
C LEU A 169 -12.00 6.97 -3.76
N PHE A 170 -12.17 5.99 -2.86
CA PHE A 170 -12.17 4.59 -3.24
C PHE A 170 -13.22 4.29 -4.31
N LEU A 171 -14.45 4.79 -4.15
CA LEU A 171 -15.53 4.60 -5.14
C LEU A 171 -15.18 5.22 -6.50
N ARG A 172 -14.56 6.42 -6.51
CA ARG A 172 -14.09 7.05 -7.77
C ARG A 172 -12.99 6.22 -8.45
N MET A 173 -12.13 5.59 -7.68
CA MET A 173 -11.12 4.67 -8.22
C MET A 173 -11.75 3.36 -8.72
N PHE A 174 -12.74 2.83 -8.00
CA PHE A 174 -13.49 1.64 -8.41
C PHE A 174 -14.23 1.86 -9.72
N GLU A 175 -14.96 2.96 -9.87
CA GLU A 175 -15.66 3.35 -11.10
C GLU A 175 -14.74 3.46 -12.33
N ARG A 176 -13.48 3.84 -12.10
CA ARG A 176 -12.46 3.94 -13.16
C ARG A 176 -11.70 2.65 -13.41
N GLY A 177 -12.05 1.56 -12.73
CA GLY A 177 -11.32 0.28 -12.82
C GLY A 177 -9.93 0.30 -12.19
N LEU A 178 -9.61 1.34 -11.40
CA LEU A 178 -8.34 1.48 -10.67
C LEU A 178 -8.35 0.76 -9.32
N ALA A 179 -9.53 0.48 -8.76
CA ALA A 179 -9.69 -0.41 -7.62
C ALA A 179 -10.38 -1.69 -8.08
N TYR A 180 -9.79 -2.84 -7.78
CA TYR A 180 -10.28 -4.14 -8.24
C TYR A 180 -9.92 -5.25 -7.24
N ARG A 181 -10.59 -6.40 -7.36
CA ARG A 181 -10.30 -7.59 -6.54
C ARG A 181 -9.70 -8.71 -7.39
N LYS A 182 -8.74 -9.39 -6.80
CA LYS A 182 -8.21 -10.67 -7.33
C LYS A 182 -7.77 -11.61 -6.21
N ALA A 183 -7.78 -12.90 -6.49
CA ALA A 183 -7.09 -13.89 -5.68
C ALA A 183 -5.58 -13.79 -5.93
N SER A 184 -4.80 -13.78 -4.88
CA SER A 184 -3.34 -13.78 -4.96
C SER A 184 -2.71 -14.32 -3.69
N TYR A 185 -1.49 -14.82 -3.80
CA TYR A 185 -0.68 -15.17 -2.65
C TYR A 185 -0.20 -13.91 -1.94
N VAL A 186 -0.49 -13.80 -0.65
CA VAL A 186 -0.13 -12.69 0.21
C VAL A 186 0.71 -13.17 1.38
N ASN A 187 1.56 -12.28 1.92
CA ASN A 187 2.25 -12.56 3.16
C ASN A 187 1.24 -12.56 4.31
N TRP A 188 1.21 -13.62 5.08
CA TRP A 188 0.26 -13.81 6.17
C TRP A 188 0.99 -13.96 7.51
N CYS A 189 0.64 -13.12 8.48
CA CYS A 189 1.06 -13.28 9.86
C CYS A 189 0.07 -14.19 10.60
N PRO A 190 0.46 -15.42 11.02
CA PRO A 190 -0.47 -16.32 11.70
C PRO A 190 -0.80 -15.88 13.13
N ASN A 191 0.06 -15.08 13.76
CA ASN A 191 -0.18 -14.55 15.11
C ASN A 191 -1.14 -13.35 15.08
N ASP A 192 -0.87 -12.34 14.23
CA ASP A 192 -1.75 -11.17 14.09
C ASP A 192 -2.95 -11.45 13.19
N GLN A 193 -2.99 -12.59 12.52
CA GLN A 193 -4.02 -13.04 11.57
C GLN A 193 -4.41 -11.96 10.55
N THR A 194 -3.39 -11.38 9.93
CA THR A 194 -3.54 -10.32 8.94
C THR A 194 -2.55 -10.47 7.79
N VAL A 195 -2.88 -9.85 6.68
CA VAL A 195 -1.98 -9.70 5.54
C VAL A 195 -0.92 -8.65 5.87
N LEU A 196 0.32 -8.92 5.46
CA LEU A 196 1.46 -8.03 5.58
C LEU A 196 1.88 -7.51 4.21
N ALA A 197 2.28 -6.24 4.15
CA ALA A 197 3.04 -5.72 3.02
C ALA A 197 4.44 -6.35 2.98
N ASN A 198 5.13 -6.29 1.83
CA ASN A 198 6.46 -6.88 1.71
C ASN A 198 7.46 -6.24 2.68
N GLU A 199 7.33 -4.95 2.93
CA GLU A 199 8.17 -4.16 3.84
C GLU A 199 7.98 -4.57 5.31
N GLN A 200 6.87 -5.21 5.64
CA GLN A 200 6.54 -5.69 6.99
C GLN A 200 7.05 -7.12 7.26
N VAL A 201 7.74 -7.70 6.29
CA VAL A 201 8.37 -9.01 6.41
C VAL A 201 9.89 -8.84 6.48
N VAL A 202 10.45 -9.03 7.66
CA VAL A 202 11.89 -8.88 7.90
C VAL A 202 12.49 -10.27 8.12
N GLN A 203 13.34 -10.71 7.20
CA GLN A 203 13.99 -12.03 7.25
C GLN A 203 13.01 -13.21 7.44
N GLY A 204 11.81 -13.14 6.81
CA GLY A 204 10.77 -14.16 6.92
C GLY A 204 9.88 -14.05 8.16
N PHE A 205 10.10 -13.03 9.00
CA PHE A 205 9.33 -12.81 10.22
C PHE A 205 8.48 -11.54 10.12
N CYS A 206 7.35 -11.52 10.83
CA CYS A 206 6.54 -10.33 11.00
C CYS A 206 7.32 -9.29 11.81
N GLU A 207 7.47 -8.07 11.28
CA GLU A 207 8.19 -6.96 11.93
C GLU A 207 7.65 -6.59 13.32
N ARG A 208 6.35 -6.90 13.56
CA ARG A 208 5.63 -6.49 14.78
C ARG A 208 5.65 -7.55 15.89
N CYS A 209 5.43 -8.80 15.52
CA CYS A 209 5.26 -9.86 16.52
C CYS A 209 6.31 -10.96 16.45
N GLY A 210 7.22 -10.94 15.46
CA GLY A 210 8.27 -11.92 15.29
C GLY A 210 7.80 -13.32 14.85
N ALA A 211 6.52 -13.50 14.52
CA ALA A 211 6.01 -14.78 14.02
C ALA A 211 6.54 -15.06 12.61
N VAL A 212 6.77 -16.34 12.30
CA VAL A 212 7.12 -16.77 10.94
C VAL A 212 5.97 -16.43 9.99
N VAL A 213 6.27 -15.70 8.92
CA VAL A 213 5.29 -15.31 7.90
C VAL A 213 5.07 -16.48 6.95
N THR A 214 3.81 -16.73 6.60
CA THR A 214 3.43 -17.76 5.64
C THR A 214 2.81 -17.13 4.40
N LYS A 215 2.81 -17.85 3.28
CA LYS A 215 2.05 -17.43 2.08
C LYS A 215 0.64 -18.01 2.16
N ARG A 216 -0.37 -17.17 1.84
CA ARG A 216 -1.76 -17.58 1.81
C ARG A 216 -2.44 -17.00 0.58
N GLU A 217 -3.23 -17.81 -0.12
CA GLU A 217 -4.05 -17.30 -1.22
C GLU A 217 -5.33 -16.69 -0.65
N LEU A 218 -5.54 -15.40 -0.92
CA LEU A 218 -6.71 -14.64 -0.50
C LEU A 218 -7.19 -13.71 -1.62
N THR A 219 -8.51 -13.54 -1.73
CA THR A 219 -9.08 -12.51 -2.61
C THR A 219 -9.00 -11.17 -1.91
N GLN A 220 -8.27 -10.22 -2.52
CA GLN A 220 -7.92 -8.93 -1.93
C GLN A 220 -8.26 -7.78 -2.87
N TRP A 221 -8.42 -6.59 -2.30
CA TRP A 221 -8.52 -5.34 -3.04
C TRP A 221 -7.14 -4.80 -3.39
N TYR A 222 -7.02 -4.31 -4.61
CA TYR A 222 -5.81 -3.69 -5.16
C TYR A 222 -6.12 -2.35 -5.79
N PHE A 223 -5.14 -1.42 -5.71
CA PHE A 223 -5.09 -0.24 -6.56
C PHE A 223 -4.12 -0.47 -7.71
N LYS A 224 -4.61 -0.20 -8.94
CA LYS A 224 -3.91 -0.46 -10.19
C LYS A 224 -2.88 0.63 -10.52
N ILE A 225 -1.86 0.77 -9.66
CA ILE A 225 -0.79 1.75 -9.87
C ILE A 225 0.04 1.45 -11.13
N THR A 226 0.02 0.20 -11.59
CA THR A 226 0.73 -0.21 -12.80
C THR A 226 0.22 0.48 -14.06
N ASP A 227 -1.04 0.91 -14.12
CA ASP A 227 -1.57 1.71 -15.23
C ASP A 227 -0.89 3.08 -15.39
N TYR A 228 -0.22 3.53 -14.33
CA TYR A 228 0.53 4.78 -14.31
C TYR A 228 2.05 4.59 -14.44
N ALA A 229 2.55 3.36 -14.54
CA ALA A 229 3.98 3.06 -14.48
C ALA A 229 4.81 3.84 -15.50
N GLN A 230 4.38 3.88 -16.77
CA GLN A 230 5.08 4.64 -17.81
C GLN A 230 5.00 6.14 -17.54
N ARG A 231 3.81 6.65 -17.22
CA ARG A 231 3.62 8.07 -16.91
C ARG A 231 4.45 8.53 -15.72
N LEU A 232 4.59 7.70 -14.68
CA LEU A 232 5.43 8.00 -13.52
C LEU A 232 6.90 8.16 -13.91
N LEU A 233 7.38 7.40 -14.89
CA LEU A 233 8.74 7.55 -15.44
C LEU A 233 8.87 8.83 -16.26
N ASP A 234 7.92 9.10 -17.16
CA ASP A 234 7.95 10.27 -18.03
C ASP A 234 7.85 11.57 -17.21
N ASP A 235 6.96 11.60 -16.22
CA ASP A 235 6.77 12.76 -15.35
C ASP A 235 7.96 13.01 -14.39
N MET A 236 8.91 12.08 -14.24
CA MET A 236 10.13 12.30 -13.44
C MET A 236 11.03 13.41 -14.00
N GLU A 237 10.98 13.67 -15.31
CA GLU A 237 11.73 14.77 -15.93
C GLU A 237 11.41 16.11 -15.26
N GLN A 238 10.17 16.31 -14.79
CA GLN A 238 9.73 17.52 -14.09
C GLN A 238 10.38 17.70 -12.71
N LEU A 239 10.94 16.64 -12.16
CA LEU A 239 11.58 16.62 -10.84
C LEU A 239 13.09 16.80 -10.92
N GLU A 240 13.70 16.75 -12.10
CA GLU A 240 15.13 16.92 -12.30
C GLU A 240 15.58 18.31 -11.82
N GLY A 241 16.67 18.34 -11.07
CA GLY A 241 17.18 19.55 -10.42
C GLY A 241 16.35 20.07 -9.23
N ARG A 242 15.19 19.46 -8.94
CA ARG A 242 14.33 19.81 -7.79
C ARG A 242 14.33 18.75 -6.70
N TRP A 243 14.61 17.50 -7.06
CA TRP A 243 14.73 16.35 -6.17
C TRP A 243 16.15 15.81 -6.17
N PRO A 244 16.62 15.19 -5.07
CA PRO A 244 17.94 14.56 -5.04
C PRO A 244 18.03 13.44 -6.09
N GLU A 245 19.07 13.42 -6.91
CA GLU A 245 19.25 12.44 -7.99
C GLU A 245 19.19 10.98 -7.50
N ARG A 246 19.75 10.71 -6.32
CA ARG A 246 19.65 9.37 -5.70
C ARG A 246 18.20 8.91 -5.52
N VAL A 247 17.28 9.82 -5.21
CA VAL A 247 15.85 9.49 -5.01
C VAL A 247 15.22 9.18 -6.35
N LEU A 248 15.50 9.98 -7.39
CA LEU A 248 15.00 9.72 -8.74
C LEU A 248 15.50 8.38 -9.27
N THR A 249 16.78 8.06 -9.07
CA THR A 249 17.35 6.76 -9.43
C THR A 249 16.67 5.60 -8.69
N MET A 250 16.42 5.75 -7.38
CA MET A 250 15.69 4.74 -6.60
C MET A 250 14.26 4.54 -7.13
N GLN A 251 13.56 5.62 -7.51
CA GLN A 251 12.21 5.54 -8.08
C GLN A 251 12.21 4.87 -9.46
N ARG A 252 13.14 5.23 -10.35
CA ARG A 252 13.30 4.56 -11.66
C ARG A 252 13.53 3.06 -11.49
N ASN A 253 14.42 2.68 -10.57
CA ASN A 253 14.71 1.28 -10.28
C ASN A 253 13.51 0.55 -9.64
N TRP A 254 12.73 1.23 -8.80
CA TRP A 254 11.53 0.67 -8.19
C TRP A 254 10.45 0.39 -9.22
N ILE A 255 10.19 1.32 -10.12
CA ILE A 255 9.26 1.14 -11.24
C ILE A 255 9.77 0.05 -12.18
N GLY A 256 11.07 0.04 -12.48
CA GLY A 256 11.79 -1.04 -13.14
C GLY A 256 11.20 -1.40 -14.50
N ARG A 257 11.15 -0.40 -15.40
CA ARG A 257 10.74 -0.61 -16.79
C ARG A 257 11.74 -1.50 -17.51
N SER A 258 11.26 -2.51 -18.19
CA SER A 258 12.05 -3.41 -19.03
C SER A 258 11.33 -3.65 -20.35
N GLU A 259 12.08 -3.58 -21.44
CA GLU A 259 11.62 -3.95 -22.78
C GLU A 259 12.04 -5.40 -23.08
N GLY A 260 11.19 -6.13 -23.78
CA GLY A 260 11.45 -7.52 -24.09
C GLY A 260 10.34 -8.13 -24.92
N ALA A 261 10.18 -9.43 -24.81
CA ALA A 261 9.15 -10.16 -25.52
C ALA A 261 8.42 -11.17 -24.63
N TRP A 262 7.15 -11.37 -24.90
CA TRP A 262 6.46 -12.60 -24.55
C TRP A 262 6.75 -13.66 -25.58
N VAL A 263 7.20 -14.82 -25.14
CA VAL A 263 7.50 -15.99 -25.99
C VAL A 263 6.61 -17.14 -25.55
N SER A 264 5.99 -17.81 -26.50
CA SER A 264 5.08 -18.94 -26.27
C SER A 264 5.81 -20.26 -26.48
N PHE A 265 5.82 -21.11 -25.46
CA PHE A 265 6.44 -22.43 -25.47
C PHE A 265 5.36 -23.50 -25.42
N ALA A 266 5.31 -24.39 -26.38
CA ALA A 266 4.51 -25.60 -26.27
C ALA A 266 5.10 -26.51 -25.20
N VAL A 267 4.25 -27.09 -24.34
CA VAL A 267 4.67 -28.00 -23.25
C VAL A 267 3.91 -29.32 -23.37
N GLU A 268 4.63 -30.42 -23.18
CA GLU A 268 4.05 -31.76 -23.23
C GLU A 268 2.83 -31.89 -22.31
N GLY A 269 1.75 -32.50 -22.85
CA GLY A 269 0.51 -32.73 -22.10
C GLY A 269 -0.37 -31.51 -21.90
N ARG A 270 -0.05 -30.35 -22.51
CA ARG A 270 -0.82 -29.12 -22.39
C ARG A 270 -1.23 -28.57 -23.77
N GLU A 271 -2.49 -28.18 -23.92
CA GLU A 271 -2.99 -27.55 -25.16
C GLU A 271 -2.56 -26.09 -25.27
N GLU A 272 -2.60 -25.35 -24.16
CA GLU A 272 -2.21 -23.93 -24.12
C GLU A 272 -0.71 -23.80 -23.90
N PRO A 273 -0.01 -22.99 -24.71
CA PRO A 273 1.42 -22.75 -24.53
C PRO A 273 1.70 -22.00 -23.21
N VAL A 274 2.86 -22.24 -22.64
CA VAL A 274 3.37 -21.44 -21.51
C VAL A 274 4.02 -20.18 -22.08
N ARG A 275 3.53 -19.02 -21.68
CA ARG A 275 4.09 -17.73 -22.07
C ARG A 275 5.17 -17.31 -21.07
N VAL A 276 6.34 -16.95 -21.60
CA VAL A 276 7.50 -16.50 -20.82
C VAL A 276 7.89 -15.10 -21.25
N PHE A 277 8.07 -14.20 -20.30
CA PHE A 277 8.65 -12.89 -20.57
C PHE A 277 10.17 -12.96 -20.48
N THR A 278 10.85 -12.37 -21.46
CA THR A 278 12.30 -12.23 -21.47
C THR A 278 12.73 -10.85 -21.96
N THR A 279 13.76 -10.28 -21.35
CA THR A 279 14.43 -9.06 -21.84
C THR A 279 15.51 -9.38 -22.87
N ARG A 280 15.82 -10.68 -23.08
CA ARG A 280 16.85 -11.16 -23.98
C ARG A 280 16.28 -12.19 -24.97
N PRO A 281 15.25 -11.82 -25.79
CA PRO A 281 14.72 -12.72 -26.80
C PRO A 281 15.80 -13.14 -27.84
N ASP A 282 16.79 -12.29 -28.08
CA ASP A 282 17.95 -12.53 -28.92
C ASP A 282 18.76 -13.78 -28.55
N THR A 283 18.69 -14.22 -27.29
CA THR A 283 19.38 -15.41 -26.80
C THR A 283 18.54 -16.68 -26.83
N LEU A 284 17.31 -16.64 -27.36
CA LEU A 284 16.36 -17.76 -27.36
C LEU A 284 16.90 -19.05 -28.01
N TYR A 285 17.76 -18.95 -29.02
CA TYR A 285 18.46 -20.11 -29.60
C TYR A 285 19.39 -20.84 -28.62
N GLY A 286 19.81 -20.16 -27.55
CA GLY A 286 20.60 -20.70 -26.45
C GLY A 286 19.81 -21.19 -25.24
N ALA A 287 18.48 -21.09 -25.29
CA ALA A 287 17.62 -21.60 -24.20
C ALA A 287 17.62 -23.13 -24.25
N THR A 288 18.03 -23.74 -23.11
CA THR A 288 18.22 -25.20 -23.01
C THR A 288 17.31 -25.87 -21.99
N PHE A 289 16.71 -25.12 -21.08
CA PHE A 289 15.68 -25.58 -20.16
C PHE A 289 14.74 -24.43 -19.78
N MET A 290 13.62 -24.78 -19.17
CA MET A 290 12.64 -23.84 -18.63
C MET A 290 12.59 -23.98 -17.11
N VAL A 291 12.44 -22.87 -16.40
CA VAL A 291 12.29 -22.87 -14.96
C VAL A 291 10.98 -22.19 -14.56
N VAL A 292 10.24 -22.84 -13.67
CA VAL A 292 8.97 -22.35 -13.13
C VAL A 292 9.14 -22.10 -11.64
N ALA A 293 8.57 -21.04 -11.11
CA ALA A 293 8.55 -20.80 -9.67
C ALA A 293 7.76 -21.91 -8.95
N PRO A 294 8.32 -22.53 -7.90
CA PRO A 294 7.67 -23.67 -7.24
C PRO A 294 6.32 -23.31 -6.60
N ASP A 295 6.15 -22.06 -6.20
CA ASP A 295 4.93 -21.51 -5.61
C ASP A 295 3.95 -20.90 -6.66
N ALA A 296 4.28 -20.97 -7.95
CA ALA A 296 3.35 -20.63 -9.01
C ALA A 296 2.35 -21.77 -9.25
N ARG A 297 1.08 -21.44 -9.48
CA ARG A 297 0.04 -22.41 -9.85
C ARG A 297 0.47 -23.27 -11.05
N LEU A 298 1.17 -22.65 -12.00
CA LEU A 298 1.69 -23.30 -13.20
C LEU A 298 2.56 -24.52 -12.88
N ALA A 299 3.42 -24.46 -11.84
CA ALA A 299 4.27 -25.61 -11.48
C ALA A 299 3.44 -26.83 -11.05
N GLY A 300 2.38 -26.59 -10.26
CA GLY A 300 1.42 -27.64 -9.86
C GLY A 300 0.60 -28.23 -11.02
N GLU A 301 0.36 -27.44 -12.06
CA GLU A 301 -0.32 -27.88 -13.29
C GLU A 301 0.59 -28.67 -14.24
N LEU A 302 1.89 -28.36 -14.26
CA LEU A 302 2.86 -28.97 -15.16
C LEU A 302 3.51 -30.25 -14.62
N VAL A 303 3.59 -30.41 -13.29
CA VAL A 303 4.26 -31.56 -12.70
C VAL A 303 3.57 -32.88 -13.05
N SER A 304 4.35 -33.84 -13.57
CA SER A 304 3.87 -35.20 -13.84
C SER A 304 3.51 -35.93 -12.56
N ASP A 305 2.65 -36.96 -12.64
CA ASP A 305 2.25 -37.75 -11.47
C ASP A 305 3.46 -38.45 -10.82
N GLU A 306 4.45 -38.86 -11.61
CA GLU A 306 5.67 -39.50 -11.12
C GLU A 306 6.53 -38.53 -10.30
N GLN A 307 6.65 -37.26 -10.70
CA GLN A 307 7.49 -36.26 -10.04
C GLN A 307 6.75 -35.49 -8.94
N ARG A 308 5.44 -35.65 -8.82
CA ARG A 308 4.60 -34.94 -7.85
C ARG A 308 5.08 -35.05 -6.40
N PRO A 309 5.45 -36.23 -5.87
CA PRO A 309 5.94 -36.32 -4.49
C PRO A 309 7.24 -35.53 -4.25
N ALA A 310 8.17 -35.56 -5.23
CA ALA A 310 9.42 -34.82 -5.14
C ALA A 310 9.19 -33.30 -5.21
N PHE A 311 8.26 -32.87 -6.09
CA PHE A 311 7.86 -31.48 -6.21
C PHE A 311 7.21 -30.94 -4.94
N GLU A 312 6.26 -31.67 -4.34
CA GLU A 312 5.60 -31.25 -3.10
C GLU A 312 6.58 -31.11 -1.94
N ALA A 313 7.51 -32.06 -1.80
CA ALA A 313 8.58 -31.96 -0.80
C ALA A 313 9.51 -30.75 -1.05
N TYR A 314 9.78 -30.42 -2.32
CA TYR A 314 10.55 -29.23 -2.69
C TYR A 314 9.80 -27.95 -2.39
N LEU A 315 8.51 -27.89 -2.74
CA LEU A 315 7.66 -26.73 -2.48
C LEU A 315 7.57 -26.39 -0.99
N GLU A 316 7.43 -27.39 -0.11
CA GLU A 316 7.41 -27.16 1.34
C GLU A 316 8.73 -26.58 1.87
N ARG A 317 9.87 -26.99 1.34
CA ARG A 317 11.17 -26.41 1.70
C ARG A 317 11.30 -24.95 1.23
N THR A 318 10.83 -24.64 0.03
CA THR A 318 10.97 -23.29 -0.57
C THR A 318 10.03 -22.26 0.05
N LYS A 319 8.92 -22.67 0.64
CA LYS A 319 8.00 -21.79 1.39
C LYS A 319 8.65 -21.07 2.58
N GLN A 320 9.74 -21.61 3.12
CA GLN A 320 10.46 -21.04 4.26
C GLN A 320 11.45 -19.92 3.87
N ALA A 321 11.82 -19.83 2.59
CA ALA A 321 12.77 -18.84 2.10
C ALA A 321 12.07 -17.53 1.69
N THR A 322 12.66 -16.40 2.07
CA THR A 322 12.20 -15.07 1.62
C THR A 322 12.51 -14.81 0.16
N GLU A 323 11.82 -13.87 -0.47
CA GLU A 323 12.11 -13.46 -1.85
C GLU A 323 13.54 -12.92 -2.01
N ILE A 324 14.05 -12.21 -1.01
CA ILE A 324 15.43 -11.68 -1.00
C ILE A 324 16.44 -12.82 -0.96
N GLU A 325 16.22 -13.82 -0.11
CA GLU A 325 17.09 -15.00 -0.04
C GLU A 325 17.04 -15.82 -1.33
N ARG A 326 15.86 -15.94 -1.95
CA ARG A 326 15.68 -16.65 -3.22
C ARG A 326 16.43 -15.98 -4.38
N GLN A 327 16.53 -14.65 -4.37
CA GLN A 327 17.24 -13.86 -5.39
C GLN A 327 18.75 -13.74 -5.14
N SER A 328 19.25 -14.19 -4.00
CA SER A 328 20.69 -14.11 -3.68
C SER A 328 21.53 -14.96 -4.65
N THR A 329 22.60 -14.38 -5.17
CA THR A 329 23.57 -15.05 -6.05
C THR A 329 24.47 -16.00 -5.29
N ASP A 330 24.69 -15.78 -3.99
CA ASP A 330 25.64 -16.52 -3.16
C ASP A 330 25.09 -17.87 -2.65
N ARG A 331 23.83 -18.16 -2.92
CA ARG A 331 23.16 -19.37 -2.47
C ARG A 331 23.26 -20.48 -3.52
N PRO A 332 23.54 -21.75 -3.13
CA PRO A 332 23.48 -22.88 -4.05
C PRO A 332 22.10 -22.95 -4.73
N LYS A 333 22.10 -23.11 -6.04
CA LYS A 333 20.86 -23.24 -6.82
C LYS A 333 20.26 -24.62 -6.58
N THR A 334 18.95 -24.66 -6.26
CA THR A 334 18.21 -25.90 -6.03
C THR A 334 16.98 -25.95 -6.89
N GLY A 335 16.54 -27.14 -7.25
CA GLY A 335 15.33 -27.36 -8.08
C GLY A 335 14.93 -28.82 -8.13
N VAL A 336 13.79 -29.06 -8.78
CA VAL A 336 13.23 -30.38 -9.05
C VAL A 336 12.73 -30.44 -10.49
N PHE A 337 13.04 -31.50 -11.20
CA PHE A 337 12.51 -31.77 -12.54
C PHE A 337 11.02 -32.06 -12.46
N LEU A 338 10.19 -31.42 -13.31
CA LEU A 338 8.74 -31.59 -13.29
C LEU A 338 8.23 -32.80 -14.10
N GLY A 339 9.14 -33.53 -14.79
CA GLY A 339 8.80 -34.70 -15.57
C GLY A 339 8.20 -34.40 -16.95
N VAL A 340 8.28 -33.16 -17.43
CA VAL A 340 7.74 -32.72 -18.73
C VAL A 340 8.77 -31.89 -19.48
N HIS A 341 8.59 -31.76 -20.81
CA HIS A 341 9.45 -30.95 -21.66
C HIS A 341 8.65 -29.82 -22.32
N ALA A 342 9.28 -28.68 -22.48
CA ALA A 342 8.85 -27.58 -23.35
C ALA A 342 9.58 -27.66 -24.69
N THR A 343 8.99 -27.14 -25.75
CA THR A 343 9.66 -27.05 -27.05
C THR A 343 10.18 -25.63 -27.26
N ASN A 344 11.47 -25.47 -27.53
CA ASN A 344 12.04 -24.19 -27.94
C ASN A 344 11.39 -23.75 -29.26
N PRO A 345 10.72 -22.60 -29.34
CA PRO A 345 9.92 -22.22 -30.51
C PRO A 345 10.74 -21.88 -31.74
N LEU A 346 12.04 -21.57 -31.61
CA LEU A 346 12.90 -21.24 -32.73
C LEU A 346 13.75 -22.43 -33.23
N THR A 347 14.16 -23.34 -32.35
CA THR A 347 14.97 -24.50 -32.70
C THR A 347 14.15 -25.78 -32.89
N GLY A 348 12.96 -25.87 -32.28
CA GLY A 348 12.14 -27.07 -32.22
C GLY A 348 12.67 -28.16 -31.27
N GLU A 349 13.73 -27.89 -30.51
CA GLU A 349 14.34 -28.85 -29.59
C GLU A 349 13.58 -28.93 -28.28
N PRO A 350 13.50 -30.14 -27.64
CA PRO A 350 12.90 -30.30 -26.34
C PRO A 350 13.82 -29.72 -25.25
N MET A 351 13.21 -29.05 -24.27
CA MET A 351 13.83 -28.44 -23.10
C MET A 351 13.17 -28.99 -21.84
N GLN A 352 13.95 -29.47 -20.87
CA GLN A 352 13.42 -29.91 -19.59
C GLN A 352 12.74 -28.76 -18.83
N VAL A 353 11.61 -29.04 -18.16
CA VAL A 353 10.92 -28.06 -17.31
C VAL A 353 11.19 -28.36 -15.84
N TRP A 354 11.77 -27.42 -15.13
CA TRP A 354 12.16 -27.52 -13.72
C TRP A 354 11.39 -26.56 -12.84
N ALA A 355 11.13 -26.92 -11.59
CA ALA A 355 10.78 -25.96 -10.55
C ALA A 355 12.02 -25.57 -9.77
N ALA A 356 12.32 -24.26 -9.65
CA ALA A 356 13.48 -23.78 -8.90
C ALA A 356 13.20 -22.46 -8.17
N ASP A 357 13.80 -22.32 -7.00
CA ASP A 357 13.51 -21.26 -6.03
C ASP A 357 14.04 -19.87 -6.42
N TYR A 358 14.94 -19.76 -7.39
CA TYR A 358 15.46 -18.49 -7.86
C TYR A 358 14.52 -17.76 -8.86
N VAL A 359 13.41 -18.40 -9.25
CA VAL A 359 12.33 -17.78 -10.05
C VAL A 359 11.17 -17.40 -9.14
N LEU A 360 10.60 -16.22 -9.35
CA LEU A 360 9.48 -15.70 -8.56
C LEU A 360 8.15 -15.91 -9.28
N ALA A 361 7.12 -16.33 -8.54
CA ALA A 361 5.78 -16.58 -9.07
C ALA A 361 5.11 -15.32 -9.64
N ASP A 362 5.47 -14.15 -9.13
CA ASP A 362 4.87 -12.86 -9.50
C ASP A 362 5.60 -12.14 -10.63
N TYR A 363 6.68 -12.72 -11.15
CA TYR A 363 7.42 -12.14 -12.29
C TYR A 363 6.98 -12.80 -13.59
N GLY A 364 6.42 -12.02 -14.51
CA GLY A 364 5.90 -12.53 -15.77
C GLY A 364 4.76 -13.54 -15.54
N SER A 365 4.90 -14.73 -16.08
CA SER A 365 4.00 -15.87 -15.89
C SER A 365 4.39 -16.79 -14.71
N GLY A 366 5.44 -16.43 -13.96
CA GLY A 366 6.07 -17.32 -12.99
C GLY A 366 6.96 -18.38 -13.64
N ALA A 367 7.26 -18.26 -14.94
CA ALA A 367 8.18 -19.09 -15.69
C ALA A 367 9.22 -18.26 -16.43
N VAL A 368 10.43 -18.79 -16.59
CA VAL A 368 11.52 -18.18 -17.33
C VAL A 368 12.15 -19.20 -18.30
N MET A 369 12.59 -18.75 -19.46
CA MET A 369 13.51 -19.52 -20.29
C MET A 369 14.92 -19.39 -19.70
N ALA A 370 15.61 -20.47 -19.51
CA ALA A 370 16.96 -20.48 -18.98
C ALA A 370 17.99 -20.50 -20.12
N VAL A 371 18.92 -19.54 -20.07
CA VAL A 371 19.99 -19.39 -21.05
C VAL A 371 21.35 -19.43 -20.35
N PRO A 372 21.84 -20.61 -20.00
CA PRO A 372 22.98 -20.77 -19.09
C PRO A 372 24.29 -20.15 -19.60
N ALA A 373 24.46 -20.01 -20.91
CA ALA A 373 25.64 -19.32 -21.42
C ALA A 373 25.64 -17.81 -21.18
N HIS A 374 24.46 -17.18 -20.91
CA HIS A 374 24.28 -15.73 -20.86
C HIS A 374 23.60 -15.21 -19.59
N ASP A 375 23.29 -16.10 -18.62
CA ASP A 375 22.82 -15.76 -17.26
C ASP A 375 23.55 -16.64 -16.24
N GLN A 376 24.24 -16.02 -15.29
CA GLN A 376 25.04 -16.75 -14.32
C GLN A 376 24.20 -17.65 -13.41
N ARG A 377 22.97 -17.26 -13.07
CA ARG A 377 22.07 -18.07 -12.24
C ARG A 377 21.66 -19.36 -12.96
N ASP A 378 21.38 -19.22 -14.26
CA ASP A 378 21.03 -20.34 -15.12
C ASP A 378 22.25 -21.26 -15.32
N LEU A 379 23.47 -20.68 -15.45
CA LEU A 379 24.70 -21.44 -15.59
C LEU A 379 25.01 -22.26 -14.31
N ASP A 380 24.89 -21.63 -13.16
CA ASP A 380 25.10 -22.30 -11.87
C ASP A 380 24.10 -23.46 -11.68
N PHE A 381 22.86 -23.25 -12.08
CA PHE A 381 21.82 -24.28 -12.07
C PHE A 381 22.14 -25.40 -13.07
N ALA A 382 22.47 -25.05 -14.31
CA ALA A 382 22.80 -26.01 -15.35
C ALA A 382 23.98 -26.91 -14.96
N ARG A 383 25.02 -26.34 -14.35
CA ARG A 383 26.16 -27.09 -13.83
C ARG A 383 25.81 -28.00 -12.65
N THR A 384 24.88 -27.58 -11.81
CA THR A 384 24.43 -28.39 -10.66
C THR A 384 23.67 -29.64 -11.10
N TYR A 385 22.92 -29.54 -12.18
CA TYR A 385 22.03 -30.60 -12.67
C TYR A 385 22.45 -31.22 -14.01
N ASP A 386 23.70 -30.94 -14.45
CA ASP A 386 24.28 -31.46 -15.69
C ASP A 386 23.40 -31.18 -16.94
N LEU A 387 22.88 -29.95 -17.02
CA LEU A 387 22.05 -29.50 -18.13
C LEU A 387 22.91 -28.85 -19.24
N PRO A 388 22.46 -28.90 -20.51
CA PRO A 388 23.23 -28.36 -21.64
C PRO A 388 23.47 -26.85 -21.51
N VAL A 389 24.69 -26.41 -21.84
CA VAL A 389 25.07 -24.99 -21.95
C VAL A 389 25.39 -24.70 -23.40
N ARG A 390 24.65 -23.77 -24.03
CA ARG A 390 24.80 -23.40 -25.42
C ARG A 390 25.11 -21.92 -25.57
N ARG A 391 26.29 -21.58 -26.02
CA ARG A 391 26.71 -20.22 -26.35
C ARG A 391 26.04 -19.77 -27.65
N VAL A 392 25.40 -18.61 -27.66
CA VAL A 392 24.77 -18.00 -28.85
C VAL A 392 25.21 -16.55 -29.08
N VAL A 393 26.01 -15.98 -28.17
CA VAL A 393 26.71 -14.71 -28.35
C VAL A 393 28.20 -14.94 -28.09
N ASP A 394 29.03 -14.66 -29.08
CA ASP A 394 30.48 -14.76 -28.95
C ASP A 394 31.06 -13.39 -28.59
N VAL A 395 31.33 -13.21 -27.30
CA VAL A 395 31.86 -11.96 -26.73
C VAL A 395 33.38 -11.96 -26.87
N PRO A 396 34.00 -10.98 -27.56
CA PRO A 396 35.44 -10.95 -27.77
C PRO A 396 36.22 -10.94 -26.44
N GLY A 397 37.15 -11.89 -26.32
CA GLY A 397 38.02 -12.01 -25.15
C GLY A 397 37.43 -12.80 -23.99
N GLU A 398 36.18 -13.25 -24.07
CA GLU A 398 35.55 -14.14 -23.07
C GLU A 398 35.60 -15.60 -23.54
N GLY A 399 35.85 -16.53 -22.61
CA GLY A 399 35.89 -17.97 -22.91
C GLY A 399 34.50 -18.58 -23.01
N ASP A 400 34.43 -19.85 -23.43
CA ASP A 400 33.16 -20.58 -23.47
C ASP A 400 32.60 -20.77 -22.05
N PRO A 401 31.36 -20.31 -21.74
CA PRO A 401 30.74 -20.48 -20.44
C PRO A 401 30.65 -21.94 -19.95
N ALA A 402 30.51 -22.88 -20.86
CA ALA A 402 30.49 -24.30 -20.51
C ALA A 402 31.82 -24.75 -19.86
N GLU A 403 32.95 -24.18 -20.34
CA GLU A 403 34.29 -24.50 -19.84
C GLU A 403 34.69 -23.62 -18.64
N THR A 404 34.49 -22.31 -18.79
CA THR A 404 34.95 -21.32 -17.78
C THR A 404 34.09 -21.30 -16.51
N GLY A 405 32.82 -21.65 -16.61
CA GLY A 405 31.86 -21.52 -15.51
C GLY A 405 31.45 -20.07 -15.24
N VAL A 406 31.72 -19.15 -16.18
CA VAL A 406 31.34 -17.73 -16.11
C VAL A 406 30.46 -17.40 -17.31
N ALA A 407 29.23 -16.94 -17.05
CA ALA A 407 28.30 -16.54 -18.11
C ALA A 407 28.77 -15.26 -18.80
N THR A 408 28.61 -15.20 -20.13
CA THR A 408 28.96 -14.03 -20.93
C THR A 408 27.74 -13.12 -21.07
N THR A 409 27.86 -11.86 -20.68
CA THR A 409 26.75 -10.88 -20.70
C THR A 409 26.99 -9.70 -21.64
N GLY A 410 28.20 -9.62 -22.22
CA GLY A 410 28.61 -8.57 -23.13
C GLY A 410 27.96 -8.61 -24.51
N ASP A 411 28.30 -7.63 -25.33
CA ASP A 411 27.90 -7.59 -26.73
C ASP A 411 28.92 -8.36 -27.58
N GLY A 412 28.43 -9.05 -28.61
CA GLY A 412 29.27 -9.89 -29.48
C GLY A 412 28.53 -10.40 -30.69
N ALA A 413 29.22 -11.17 -31.52
CA ALA A 413 28.61 -11.77 -32.71
C ALA A 413 27.66 -12.91 -32.33
N TYR A 414 26.47 -12.95 -32.92
CA TYR A 414 25.56 -14.08 -32.73
C TYR A 414 26.06 -15.31 -33.46
N VAL A 415 26.06 -16.44 -32.77
CA VAL A 415 26.48 -17.74 -33.28
C VAL A 415 25.37 -18.78 -33.08
N GLY A 416 25.21 -19.70 -34.06
CA GLY A 416 24.15 -20.71 -33.97
C GLY A 416 22.72 -20.16 -33.95
N SER A 417 22.54 -18.93 -34.38
CA SER A 417 21.27 -18.20 -34.40
C SER A 417 20.95 -17.73 -35.83
N PRO A 418 20.33 -18.56 -36.71
CA PRO A 418 20.18 -18.29 -38.14
C PRO A 418 19.55 -16.93 -38.48
N VAL A 419 18.59 -16.47 -37.68
CA VAL A 419 17.92 -15.17 -37.88
C VAL A 419 18.84 -13.99 -37.57
N LEU A 420 19.90 -14.21 -36.79
CA LEU A 420 20.83 -13.19 -36.32
C LEU A 420 22.23 -13.30 -36.97
N GLU A 421 22.33 -14.03 -38.10
CA GLU A 421 23.60 -14.17 -38.80
C GLU A 421 24.13 -12.82 -39.25
N GLY A 422 25.34 -12.47 -38.85
CA GLY A 422 25.99 -11.19 -39.16
C GLY A 422 25.61 -10.01 -38.24
N VAL A 423 24.67 -10.18 -37.35
CA VAL A 423 24.31 -9.17 -36.32
C VAL A 423 25.33 -9.20 -35.21
N THR A 424 25.73 -8.01 -34.74
CA THR A 424 26.63 -7.82 -33.59
C THR A 424 26.07 -6.83 -32.55
N ASP A 425 25.09 -6.04 -32.96
CA ASP A 425 24.40 -5.10 -32.10
C ASP A 425 23.27 -5.81 -31.36
N LYS A 426 23.24 -5.67 -30.03
CA LYS A 426 22.26 -6.31 -29.16
C LYS A 426 20.84 -5.80 -29.38
N ALA A 427 20.68 -4.49 -29.59
CA ALA A 427 19.35 -3.91 -29.77
C ALA A 427 18.74 -4.36 -31.11
N GLU A 428 19.57 -4.45 -32.16
CA GLU A 428 19.19 -5.00 -33.45
C GLU A 428 18.81 -6.49 -33.32
N GLY A 429 19.60 -7.29 -32.61
CA GLY A 429 19.32 -8.71 -32.36
C GLY A 429 17.99 -8.93 -31.62
N ILE A 430 17.71 -8.13 -30.62
CA ILE A 430 16.42 -8.14 -29.91
C ILE A 430 15.27 -7.80 -30.84
N ALA A 431 15.38 -6.72 -31.62
CA ALA A 431 14.34 -6.27 -32.55
C ALA A 431 14.00 -7.32 -33.59
N LEU A 432 15.02 -7.89 -34.26
CA LEU A 432 14.86 -8.93 -35.27
C LEU A 432 14.25 -10.22 -34.73
N THR A 433 14.62 -10.59 -33.50
CA THR A 433 14.03 -11.77 -32.85
C THR A 433 12.56 -11.53 -32.51
N ILE A 434 12.20 -10.35 -32.02
CA ILE A 434 10.81 -9.97 -31.75
C ILE A 434 9.98 -10.01 -33.05
N GLU A 435 10.48 -9.45 -34.13
CA GLU A 435 9.84 -9.48 -35.44
C GLU A 435 9.61 -10.93 -35.90
N THR A 436 10.65 -11.76 -35.83
CA THR A 436 10.56 -13.20 -36.19
C THR A 436 9.52 -13.95 -35.35
N LEU A 437 9.47 -13.68 -34.05
CA LEU A 437 8.48 -14.30 -33.15
C LEU A 437 7.05 -13.87 -33.50
N ALA A 438 6.85 -12.59 -33.81
CA ALA A 438 5.56 -12.04 -34.20
C ALA A 438 5.08 -12.61 -35.55
N GLU A 439 5.96 -12.66 -36.59
CA GLU A 439 5.65 -13.24 -37.88
C GLU A 439 5.23 -14.73 -37.80
N LYS A 440 5.86 -15.47 -36.91
CA LYS A 440 5.54 -16.89 -36.68
C LYS A 440 4.38 -17.13 -35.74
N GLY A 441 3.82 -16.08 -35.12
CA GLY A 441 2.78 -16.20 -34.11
C GLY A 441 3.25 -16.86 -32.79
N LEU A 442 4.55 -16.81 -32.50
CA LEU A 442 5.21 -17.46 -31.36
C LEU A 442 5.50 -16.49 -30.21
N GLY A 443 5.28 -15.18 -30.44
CA GLY A 443 5.53 -14.17 -29.42
C GLY A 443 5.26 -12.75 -29.91
N GLU A 444 5.44 -11.80 -29.04
CA GLU A 444 5.23 -10.37 -29.30
C GLU A 444 6.14 -9.50 -28.42
N GLY A 445 6.56 -8.38 -28.95
CA GLY A 445 7.30 -7.38 -28.18
C GLY A 445 6.42 -6.75 -27.10
N THR A 446 6.99 -6.48 -25.95
CA THR A 446 6.24 -5.89 -24.82
C THR A 446 7.15 -5.10 -23.90
N VAL A 447 6.52 -4.20 -23.16
CA VAL A 447 7.13 -3.49 -22.02
C VAL A 447 6.56 -4.07 -20.73
N ASN A 448 7.43 -4.43 -19.82
CA ASN A 448 7.05 -4.92 -18.50
C ASN A 448 7.61 -3.99 -17.41
N PHE A 449 6.96 -3.97 -16.25
CA PHE A 449 7.35 -3.17 -15.11
C PHE A 449 7.52 -4.06 -13.88
N ARG A 450 8.52 -3.75 -13.06
CA ARG A 450 8.69 -4.39 -11.74
C ARG A 450 7.65 -3.90 -10.74
N LEU A 451 7.17 -2.66 -10.92
CA LEU A 451 6.11 -2.08 -10.11
C LEU A 451 4.89 -3.01 -10.08
N ARG A 452 4.35 -3.23 -8.89
CA ARG A 452 3.16 -4.07 -8.67
C ARG A 452 2.03 -3.22 -8.15
N ASP A 453 0.80 -3.68 -8.40
CA ASP A 453 -0.40 -3.04 -7.85
C ASP A 453 -0.39 -3.07 -6.32
N TRP A 454 -0.92 -2.01 -5.74
CA TRP A 454 -0.91 -1.83 -4.29
C TRP A 454 -1.99 -2.68 -3.63
N LEU A 455 -1.60 -3.61 -2.76
CA LEU A 455 -2.50 -4.35 -1.90
C LEU A 455 -3.12 -3.41 -0.86
N LEU A 456 -4.44 -3.25 -0.93
CA LEU A 456 -5.17 -2.30 -0.10
C LEU A 456 -5.78 -2.96 1.15
N SER A 457 -6.52 -4.07 0.99
CA SER A 457 -7.34 -4.62 2.06
C SER A 457 -6.53 -5.35 3.14
N ARG A 458 -7.01 -5.23 4.37
CA ARG A 458 -6.54 -5.96 5.56
C ARG A 458 -7.75 -6.57 6.26
N GLN A 459 -7.59 -7.73 6.90
CA GLN A 459 -8.67 -8.45 7.59
C GLN A 459 -8.74 -8.03 9.06
N ARG A 460 -8.77 -6.70 9.29
CA ARG A 460 -8.78 -6.12 10.63
C ARG A 460 -9.93 -5.15 10.77
N TYR A 461 -10.44 -5.01 11.99
CA TYR A 461 -11.61 -4.19 12.29
C TYR A 461 -11.28 -2.70 12.30
N TRP A 462 -10.18 -2.29 12.98
CA TRP A 462 -9.87 -0.88 13.17
C TRP A 462 -9.20 -0.27 11.93
N GLY A 463 -10.02 0.09 10.96
CA GLY A 463 -9.62 0.65 9.68
C GLY A 463 -10.81 1.23 8.93
N CYS A 464 -10.55 1.99 7.86
CA CYS A 464 -11.60 2.56 7.02
C CYS A 464 -12.36 1.44 6.29
N PRO A 465 -13.69 1.31 6.47
CA PRO A 465 -14.46 0.32 5.74
C PRO A 465 -14.45 0.56 4.24
N ILE A 466 -14.29 -0.51 3.46
CA ILE A 466 -14.41 -0.44 1.99
C ILE A 466 -15.91 -0.40 1.65
N PRO A 467 -16.41 0.65 0.95
CA PRO A 467 -17.83 0.87 0.73
C PRO A 467 -18.38 0.05 -0.45
N ILE A 468 -18.19 -1.27 -0.41
CA ILE A 468 -18.67 -2.23 -1.41
C ILE A 468 -19.47 -3.34 -0.75
N VAL A 469 -20.66 -3.58 -1.26
CA VAL A 469 -21.52 -4.70 -0.87
C VAL A 469 -21.23 -5.89 -1.78
N HIS A 470 -21.02 -7.06 -1.20
CA HIS A 470 -20.86 -8.31 -1.93
C HIS A 470 -22.21 -9.01 -2.07
N CYS A 471 -22.90 -8.78 -3.18
CA CYS A 471 -24.16 -9.44 -3.50
C CYS A 471 -23.89 -10.81 -4.15
N PRO A 472 -24.53 -11.91 -3.69
CA PRO A 472 -24.36 -13.21 -4.33
C PRO A 472 -24.77 -13.26 -5.80
N ASP A 473 -25.75 -12.44 -6.18
CA ASP A 473 -26.30 -12.41 -7.54
C ASP A 473 -25.68 -11.34 -8.44
N CYS A 474 -25.39 -10.15 -7.86
CA CYS A 474 -24.90 -8.98 -8.61
C CYS A 474 -23.37 -8.81 -8.54
N GLY A 475 -22.68 -9.56 -7.68
CA GLY A 475 -21.25 -9.39 -7.43
C GLY A 475 -20.94 -8.20 -6.51
N GLU A 476 -20.03 -7.33 -6.93
CA GLU A 476 -19.56 -6.19 -6.16
C GLU A 476 -20.39 -4.95 -6.49
N VAL A 477 -21.12 -4.44 -5.50
CA VAL A 477 -22.03 -3.30 -5.64
C VAL A 477 -21.51 -2.14 -4.80
N ALA A 478 -21.27 -0.99 -5.43
CA ALA A 478 -20.84 0.22 -4.75
C ALA A 478 -21.97 0.80 -3.88
N VAL A 479 -21.62 1.25 -2.67
CA VAL A 479 -22.55 2.01 -1.82
C VAL A 479 -22.76 3.40 -2.44
N PRO A 480 -24.00 3.90 -2.57
CA PRO A 480 -24.25 5.25 -3.07
C PRO A 480 -23.56 6.34 -2.23
N ASP A 481 -23.11 7.41 -2.88
CA ASP A 481 -22.39 8.53 -2.23
C ASP A 481 -23.19 9.16 -1.07
N GLU A 482 -24.53 9.20 -1.19
CA GLU A 482 -25.43 9.76 -0.20
C GLU A 482 -25.50 8.93 1.08
N GLN A 483 -25.11 7.64 1.01
CA GLN A 483 -25.10 6.72 2.13
C GLN A 483 -23.73 6.65 2.82
N LEU A 484 -22.75 7.42 2.35
CA LEU A 484 -21.45 7.54 3.02
C LEU A 484 -21.53 8.50 4.22
N PRO A 485 -20.82 8.22 5.31
CA PRO A 485 -19.88 7.11 5.49
C PRO A 485 -20.57 5.78 5.86
N VAL A 486 -20.02 4.66 5.37
CA VAL A 486 -20.26 3.35 5.97
C VAL A 486 -19.47 3.30 7.27
N GLU A 487 -20.16 3.32 8.41
CA GLU A 487 -19.52 3.38 9.72
C GLU A 487 -19.16 1.99 10.24
N LEU A 488 -18.12 1.94 11.10
CA LEU A 488 -17.74 0.71 11.80
C LEU A 488 -18.78 0.36 12.87
N PRO A 489 -19.23 -0.90 12.96
CA PRO A 489 -20.08 -1.35 14.05
C PRO A 489 -19.31 -1.28 15.38
N TYR A 490 -20.00 -1.05 16.49
CA TYR A 490 -19.37 -1.04 17.81
C TYR A 490 -19.04 -2.47 18.26
N LEU A 491 -17.77 -2.83 18.32
CA LEU A 491 -17.26 -4.13 18.77
C LEU A 491 -16.26 -3.98 19.90
N THR A 492 -16.14 -4.98 20.77
CA THR A 492 -15.20 -5.00 21.90
C THR A 492 -14.57 -6.38 22.08
N GLY A 493 -13.38 -6.43 22.64
CA GLY A 493 -12.73 -7.63 23.16
C GLY A 493 -12.76 -8.83 22.22
N ALA A 494 -13.44 -9.89 22.62
CA ALA A 494 -13.48 -11.16 21.88
C ALA A 494 -14.16 -11.06 20.49
N ASP A 495 -15.03 -10.07 20.28
CA ASP A 495 -15.67 -9.86 18.97
C ASP A 495 -14.69 -9.30 17.93
N LEU A 496 -13.64 -8.64 18.42
CA LEU A 496 -12.54 -8.11 17.58
C LEU A 496 -11.53 -9.19 17.22
N ALA A 497 -11.48 -10.29 17.99
CA ALA A 497 -10.46 -11.32 17.77
C ALA A 497 -10.59 -11.89 16.35
N PRO A 498 -9.48 -11.92 15.58
CA PRO A 498 -9.48 -12.46 14.23
C PRO A 498 -9.94 -13.92 14.26
N LYS A 499 -11.02 -14.23 13.56
CA LYS A 499 -11.52 -15.59 13.44
C LYS A 499 -10.80 -16.27 12.29
N GLY A 500 -9.61 -16.82 12.54
CA GLY A 500 -8.75 -17.51 11.58
C GLY A 500 -9.40 -18.75 10.96
N GLY A 501 -10.38 -18.57 10.12
CA GLY A 501 -11.01 -19.62 9.32
C GLY A 501 -10.69 -19.42 7.85
N GLY A 502 -10.12 -20.42 7.19
CA GLY A 502 -9.85 -20.44 5.74
C GLY A 502 -11.10 -20.47 4.86
N SER A 503 -12.28 -20.18 5.37
CA SER A 503 -13.47 -19.89 4.56
C SER A 503 -13.67 -18.39 4.53
N MET A 504 -13.83 -17.85 3.32
CA MET A 504 -14.33 -16.51 3.06
C MET A 504 -15.76 -16.31 3.64
N ARG A 505 -15.93 -16.49 4.94
CA ARG A 505 -17.00 -15.74 5.57
C ARG A 505 -16.47 -14.35 5.70
N PRO A 506 -17.13 -13.34 5.09
CA PRO A 506 -16.84 -11.96 5.40
C PRO A 506 -16.78 -11.86 6.92
N ALA A 507 -15.84 -11.08 7.44
CA ALA A 507 -15.90 -10.69 8.85
C ALA A 507 -17.35 -10.31 9.16
N PRO A 508 -17.88 -10.54 10.38
CA PRO A 508 -19.30 -10.33 10.70
C PRO A 508 -19.87 -8.96 10.30
N TRP A 509 -18.98 -8.02 9.99
CA TRP A 509 -19.27 -6.66 9.53
C TRP A 509 -19.22 -6.46 8.01
N ALA A 510 -19.10 -7.49 7.21
CA ALA A 510 -18.85 -7.33 5.77
C ALA A 510 -20.13 -7.35 4.91
N THR A 511 -21.32 -7.45 5.49
CA THR A 511 -22.56 -7.25 4.74
C THR A 511 -23.27 -5.98 5.21
N THR A 512 -23.51 -5.06 4.28
CA THR A 512 -24.24 -3.80 4.55
C THR A 512 -25.62 -4.09 5.15
N ALA A 513 -26.27 -5.19 4.79
CA ALA A 513 -27.55 -5.61 5.37
C ALA A 513 -27.45 -5.94 6.87
N GLU A 514 -26.36 -6.61 7.30
CA GLU A 514 -26.11 -6.87 8.73
C GLU A 514 -25.71 -5.60 9.48
N LEU A 515 -24.96 -4.70 8.86
CA LEU A 515 -24.62 -3.38 9.40
C LEU A 515 -25.86 -2.51 9.56
N LEU A 516 -26.74 -2.45 8.57
CA LEU A 516 -28.01 -1.72 8.63
C LEU A 516 -28.95 -2.32 9.67
N ALA A 517 -29.10 -3.63 9.73
CA ALA A 517 -29.93 -4.31 10.72
C ALA A 517 -29.39 -4.19 12.15
N GLN A 518 -28.08 -4.02 12.34
CA GLN A 518 -27.47 -3.77 13.65
C GLN A 518 -27.64 -2.31 14.06
N HIS A 519 -27.51 -1.38 13.14
CA HIS A 519 -27.76 0.06 13.37
C HIS A 519 -29.22 0.33 13.74
N GLU A 520 -30.17 -0.31 13.08
CA GLU A 520 -31.60 -0.23 13.42
C GLU A 520 -31.89 -0.80 14.81
N ARG A 521 -31.25 -1.93 15.20
CA ARG A 521 -31.39 -2.53 16.54
C ARG A 521 -30.79 -1.63 17.64
N GLU A 522 -29.68 -0.93 17.39
CA GLU A 522 -29.07 -0.01 18.33
C GLU A 522 -29.85 1.28 18.49
N GLN A 523 -30.53 1.76 17.44
CA GLN A 523 -31.46 2.90 17.53
C GLN A 523 -32.73 2.56 18.31
N GLN A 524 -33.24 1.32 18.20
CA GLN A 524 -34.44 0.86 18.91
C GLN A 524 -34.18 0.54 20.38
N HIS A 525 -32.93 0.24 20.77
CA HIS A 525 -32.53 -0.07 22.14
C HIS A 525 -31.25 0.66 22.52
N PRO A 526 -31.30 1.98 22.83
CA PRO A 526 -30.13 2.71 23.27
C PRO A 526 -29.63 2.14 24.61
N ARG A 527 -28.38 1.65 24.63
CA ARG A 527 -27.75 1.13 25.84
C ARG A 527 -27.62 2.25 26.90
N PRO A 528 -28.03 2.06 28.14
CA PRO A 528 -27.86 3.05 29.22
C PRO A 528 -26.37 3.20 29.54
N GLY A 529 -25.82 4.41 29.42
CA GLY A 529 -24.47 4.74 29.89
C GLY A 529 -23.59 5.57 28.95
N ARG A 530 -23.99 5.85 27.73
CA ARG A 530 -23.21 6.72 26.85
C ARG A 530 -23.50 8.20 27.13
N ARG A 531 -22.72 8.80 28.04
CA ARG A 531 -22.55 10.27 28.02
C ARG A 531 -21.61 10.60 26.86
N VAL A 532 -22.19 10.95 25.72
CA VAL A 532 -21.47 11.70 24.70
C VAL A 532 -21.14 13.04 25.33
N SER A 533 -19.87 13.29 25.64
CA SER A 533 -19.40 14.61 26.00
C SER A 533 -19.53 15.47 24.75
N ARG A 534 -20.66 16.18 24.67
CA ARG A 534 -20.80 17.28 23.72
C ARG A 534 -19.85 18.39 24.18
N LEU A 535 -18.65 18.42 23.64
CA LEU A 535 -17.94 19.68 23.47
C LEU A 535 -18.70 20.44 22.39
N GLY A 536 -19.49 21.42 22.86
CA GLY A 536 -20.33 22.23 22.00
C GLY A 536 -19.49 23.12 21.10
N VAL A 537 -19.54 22.84 19.82
CA VAL A 537 -19.35 23.87 18.79
C VAL A 537 -20.75 24.23 18.33
N ALA A 538 -21.24 25.37 18.81
CA ALA A 538 -22.45 25.99 18.32
C ALA A 538 -22.23 26.47 16.88
N LEU A 539 -22.52 25.62 15.91
CA LEU A 539 -22.81 26.03 14.54
C LEU A 539 -24.32 25.98 14.37
N GLY A 540 -24.87 27.13 13.95
CA GLY A 540 -26.28 27.46 13.91
C GLY A 540 -27.16 26.34 13.37
N ALA A 541 -28.22 26.09 14.13
CA ALA A 541 -29.30 25.19 13.80
C ALA A 541 -29.93 25.55 12.46
N ARG A 542 -29.62 24.75 11.42
CA ARG A 542 -30.54 24.56 10.31
C ARG A 542 -31.24 23.22 10.55
N GLN A 543 -32.54 23.28 10.71
CA GLN A 543 -33.44 22.15 10.85
C GLN A 543 -33.15 21.13 9.74
N ARG A 544 -32.84 19.89 10.13
CA ARG A 544 -32.84 18.75 9.21
C ARG A 544 -34.28 18.26 9.09
N PRO A 545 -34.80 18.01 7.88
CA PRO A 545 -36.04 17.27 7.73
C PRO A 545 -35.83 15.82 8.18
N GLU A 546 -36.74 15.29 8.99
CA GLU A 546 -36.83 13.88 9.32
C GLU A 546 -37.18 13.11 8.04
N VAL A 547 -36.29 12.23 7.61
CA VAL A 547 -36.56 11.30 6.52
C VAL A 547 -37.07 10.00 7.13
N ALA A 548 -38.37 9.77 7.00
CA ALA A 548 -38.99 8.48 7.37
C ALA A 548 -38.78 7.50 6.23
N VAL A 549 -38.02 6.43 6.49
CA VAL A 549 -37.90 5.28 5.58
C VAL A 549 -39.10 4.38 5.80
N ARG A 550 -39.96 4.24 4.79
CA ARG A 550 -41.00 3.18 4.74
C ARG A 550 -40.61 2.17 3.66
N GLU A 551 -40.45 0.95 4.09
CA GLU A 551 -40.31 -0.20 3.21
C GLU A 551 -41.64 -0.53 2.53
N VAL A 552 -41.64 -0.58 1.20
CA VAL A 552 -42.77 -1.11 0.42
C VAL A 552 -42.28 -2.35 -0.31
N VAL A 553 -42.76 -3.52 0.12
CA VAL A 553 -42.55 -4.77 -0.58
C VAL A 553 -43.71 -4.97 -1.54
N GLU A 554 -43.48 -4.80 -2.84
CA GLU A 554 -44.41 -5.26 -3.87
C GLU A 554 -43.95 -6.63 -4.40
N ARG A 555 -44.82 -7.62 -4.28
CA ARG A 555 -44.64 -8.95 -4.90
C ARG A 555 -45.21 -8.90 -6.32
N GLY A 556 -44.31 -9.02 -7.28
CA GLY A 556 -44.67 -9.25 -8.69
C GLY A 556 -43.77 -10.36 -9.25
N ASP A 557 -44.39 -11.30 -9.91
CA ASP A 557 -43.88 -12.45 -10.63
C ASP A 557 -42.35 -12.65 -10.74
N GLY A 558 -41.79 -13.39 -9.80
CA GLY A 558 -40.56 -14.16 -10.00
C GLY A 558 -39.22 -13.43 -9.80
N HIS A 559 -39.19 -12.11 -9.54
CA HIS A 559 -37.95 -11.39 -9.23
C HIS A 559 -38.20 -10.38 -8.10
N GLU A 560 -37.61 -10.63 -6.94
CA GLU A 560 -37.55 -9.66 -5.83
C GLU A 560 -36.55 -8.54 -6.19
N GLN A 561 -37.07 -7.37 -6.56
CA GLN A 561 -36.28 -6.14 -6.67
C GLN A 561 -36.52 -5.28 -5.44
N LEU A 562 -35.48 -5.05 -4.65
CA LEU A 562 -35.49 -4.06 -3.58
C LEU A 562 -35.44 -2.67 -4.22
N ARG A 563 -36.55 -1.91 -4.18
CA ARG A 563 -36.57 -0.49 -4.53
C ARG A 563 -36.71 0.33 -3.26
N VAL A 564 -35.69 1.12 -2.98
CA VAL A 564 -35.75 2.17 -1.96
C VAL A 564 -36.28 3.44 -2.64
N ALA A 565 -37.49 3.84 -2.30
CA ALA A 565 -38.05 5.12 -2.75
C ALA A 565 -37.79 6.19 -1.69
N LEU A 566 -37.01 7.19 -2.07
CA LEU A 566 -36.88 8.44 -1.33
C LEU A 566 -38.04 9.36 -1.75
N ARG A 567 -38.81 9.87 -0.81
CA ARG A 567 -39.71 11.02 -1.03
C ARG A 567 -39.10 12.24 -0.38
N GLU A 568 -39.18 13.35 -1.12
CA GLU A 568 -38.77 14.70 -0.76
C GLU A 568 -39.37 15.21 0.55
#